data_a536e8615d6e6c4e7255730e417efa81
#
_entry.id   a536e8615d6e6c4e7255730e417efa81
#
_cell.length_a   1.000
_cell.length_b   1.000
_cell.length_c   1.000
_cell.angle_alpha   90.00
_cell.angle_beta   90.00
_cell.angle_gamma   90.00
#
_symmetry.space_group_name_H-M   'P 1'
#
loop_
_entity.id
_entity.type
_entity.pdbx_description
1 polymer ?
#
loop_
_entity_poly.entity_id
_entity_poly.type
_entity_poly.pdbx_seq_one_letter_code
_entity_poly.pdbx_strand_id
1 'polypeptide(L)' 'MARDPICGMEVDEKEAEYTSDYKGKTYYFCNERCKSVFDRAPERFSK' A
#
# COMPACT_ATOMS: atom_id res chain seq x y z
N MET A 1 -6.59 3.34 10.90
CA MET A 1 -6.50 3.65 9.47
C MET A 1 -5.06 3.49 8.99
N ALA A 2 -4.90 3.10 7.74
CA ALA A 2 -3.59 2.88 7.17
C ALA A 2 -3.20 4.06 6.29
N ARG A 3 -1.95 4.06 5.86
CA ARG A 3 -1.47 5.10 4.97
C ARG A 3 -0.86 4.45 3.74
N ASP A 4 -1.19 5.00 2.58
CA ASP A 4 -0.63 4.56 1.31
C ASP A 4 0.86 4.92 1.29
N PRO A 5 1.76 3.92 1.16
CA PRO A 5 3.20 4.21 1.17
C PRO A 5 3.70 4.90 -0.09
N ILE A 6 2.87 4.99 -1.11
CA ILE A 6 3.26 5.60 -2.38
C ILE A 6 2.90 7.08 -2.40
N CYS A 7 1.63 7.39 -2.17
CA CYS A 7 1.18 8.78 -2.22
C CYS A 7 1.01 9.42 -0.83
N GLY A 8 1.08 8.63 0.22
CA GLY A 8 1.01 9.15 1.58
C GLY A 8 -0.37 9.54 2.06
N MET A 9 -1.40 9.21 1.31
CA MET A 9 -2.77 9.53 1.72
C MET A 9 -3.30 8.47 2.68
N GLU A 10 -4.21 8.88 3.56
CA GLU A 10 -4.83 7.95 4.47
C GLU A 10 -5.81 7.05 3.72
N VAL A 11 -5.78 5.77 4.04
CA VAL A 11 -6.64 4.77 3.43
C VAL A 11 -7.37 4.03 4.53
N ASP A 12 -8.68 3.86 4.37
CA ASP A 12 -9.47 3.10 5.31
C ASP A 12 -9.21 1.62 5.08
N GLU A 13 -8.71 0.94 6.10
CA GLU A 13 -8.37 -0.47 6.00
C GLU A 13 -9.56 -1.34 5.61
N LYS A 14 -10.74 -0.92 6.01
CA LYS A 14 -11.95 -1.68 5.71
C LYS A 14 -12.47 -1.45 4.30
N GLU A 15 -12.18 -0.30 3.73
CA GLU A 15 -12.66 0.06 2.41
C GLU A 15 -11.60 -0.04 1.33
N ALA A 16 -10.36 -0.28 1.71
CA ALA A 16 -9.27 -0.36 0.75
C ALA A 16 -9.50 -1.51 -0.23
N GLU A 17 -9.59 -1.17 -1.50
CA GLU A 17 -9.76 -2.17 -2.55
C GLU A 17 -8.43 -2.78 -2.98
N TYR A 18 -7.36 -2.07 -2.75
CA TYR A 18 -6.04 -2.52 -3.18
C TYR A 18 -5.15 -2.68 -1.97
N THR A 19 -4.65 -3.88 -1.76
CA THR A 19 -3.78 -4.21 -0.65
C THR A 19 -2.64 -5.09 -1.12
N SER A 20 -1.57 -5.12 -0.34
CA SER A 20 -0.43 -5.97 -0.64
C SER A 20 0.24 -6.38 0.66
N ASP A 21 0.70 -7.63 0.73
CA ASP A 21 1.43 -8.12 1.90
C ASP A 21 2.91 -8.22 1.56
N TYR A 22 3.75 -7.73 2.45
CA TYR A 22 5.18 -7.81 2.27
C TYR A 22 5.86 -7.97 3.63
N LYS A 23 6.64 -9.02 3.76
CA LYS A 23 7.39 -9.35 4.97
C LYS A 23 6.52 -9.31 6.24
N GLY A 24 5.33 -9.90 6.15
CA GLY A 24 4.43 -10.00 7.28
C GLY A 24 3.65 -8.74 7.58
N LYS A 25 3.74 -7.72 6.74
CA LYS A 25 2.97 -6.49 6.89
C LYS A 25 2.02 -6.32 5.73
N THR A 26 0.82 -5.82 6.03
CA THR A 26 -0.17 -5.53 5.02
C THR A 26 -0.16 -4.03 4.71
N TYR A 27 -0.07 -3.71 3.44
CA TYR A 27 -0.07 -2.34 2.97
C TYR A 27 -1.34 -2.06 2.19
N TYR A 28 -1.89 -0.86 2.38
CA TYR A 28 -3.14 -0.47 1.76
C TYR A 28 -2.89 0.67 0.79
N PHE A 29 -3.59 0.66 -0.32
CA PHE A 29 -3.36 1.63 -1.39
C PHE A 29 -4.65 2.32 -1.79
N CYS A 30 -4.54 3.57 -2.17
CA CYS A 30 -5.70 4.36 -2.54
C CYS A 30 -6.17 4.05 -3.96
N ASN A 31 -5.31 3.49 -4.79
CA ASN A 31 -5.69 3.11 -6.14
C ASN A 31 -4.74 2.04 -6.68
N GLU A 32 -5.09 1.51 -7.85
CA GLU A 32 -4.34 0.42 -8.47
C GLU A 32 -2.91 0.84 -8.85
N ARG A 33 -2.75 2.08 -9.26
CA ARG A 33 -1.43 2.56 -9.65
C ARG A 33 -0.45 2.51 -8.48
N CYS A 34 -0.90 2.93 -7.31
CA CYS A 34 -0.05 2.89 -6.13
C CYS A 34 0.33 1.44 -5.79
N LYS A 35 -0.63 0.54 -5.89
CA LYS A 35 -0.35 -0.88 -5.65
C LYS A 35 0.68 -1.40 -6.63
N SER A 36 0.54 -1.08 -7.92
CA SER A 36 1.49 -1.50 -8.94
C SER A 36 2.90 -0.99 -8.66
N VAL A 37 3.01 0.27 -8.30
CA VAL A 37 4.31 0.86 -8.00
C VAL A 37 4.96 0.12 -6.82
N PHE A 38 4.18 -0.15 -5.78
CA PHE A 38 4.69 -0.88 -4.63
C PHE A 38 5.15 -2.29 -5.03
N ASP A 39 4.35 -3.00 -5.81
CA ASP A 39 4.67 -4.36 -6.21
C ASP A 39 5.95 -4.44 -7.05
N ARG A 40 6.29 -3.38 -7.75
CA ARG A 40 7.51 -3.35 -8.56
C ARG A 40 8.76 -3.19 -7.70
N ALA A 41 8.67 -2.47 -6.61
CA ALA A 41 9.81 -2.24 -5.75
C ALA A 41 9.38 -2.12 -4.29
N PRO A 42 8.86 -3.20 -3.71
CA PRO A 42 8.35 -3.15 -2.33
C PRO A 42 9.41 -2.78 -1.31
N GLU A 43 10.65 -3.13 -1.56
CA GLU A 43 11.74 -2.84 -0.64
C GLU A 43 11.97 -1.33 -0.47
N ARG A 44 11.61 -0.55 -1.46
CA ARG A 44 11.81 0.90 -1.41
C ARG A 44 10.80 1.57 -0.49
N PHE A 45 9.61 0.98 -0.38
CA PHE A 45 8.51 1.61 0.34
C PHE A 45 8.22 0.95 1.68
N SER A 46 8.72 -0.25 1.91
CA SER A 46 8.57 -0.93 3.19
C SER A 46 9.86 -0.77 3.98
N LYS A 47 9.78 -0.21 5.15
CA LYS A 47 10.95 -0.07 6.01
C LYS A 47 10.73 -0.74 7.34
#